data_674f0fc5580eb147ed25d05df53d0798
#
_entry.id   674f0fc5580eb147ed25d05df53d0798
#
_cell.length_a   1.000
_cell.length_b   1.000
_cell.length_c   1.000
_cell.angle_alpha   90.00
_cell.angle_beta   90.00
_cell.angle_gamma   90.00
#
_symmetry.space_group_name_H-M   'P 1'
#
loop_
_entity.id
_entity.type
_entity.pdbx_description
1 polymer ?
#
loop_
_entity_poly.entity_id
_entity_poly.type
_entity_poly.pdbx_seq_one_letter_code
_entity_poly.pdbx_strand_id
1 'polypeptide(L)'
;MKKSALLFVLGLVATFAVMESCKKDNNTDTPAKMTLYDSLGGTTMVSDPANAGMMIEKGRLGLRSVVDSAIFVIAGDSKLNGFFTVLLAEVTSGNTSGFQALSKNLTDFFCVATGAKNFKYGGKSMVAAHDPAQNVRMNGKAANADFDEFIVDLVAAAKKNGLSDQLIGQVGKVVETVRPAVVQK
;
A
#
# COMPACT_ATOMS: atom_id res chain seq x y z
N MET A 1 8.20 -88.52 -4.93
CA MET A 1 9.25 -89.25 -5.70
C MET A 1 9.89 -88.27 -6.68
N LYS A 2 11.23 -88.28 -6.71
CA LYS A 2 12.15 -87.73 -7.70
C LYS A 2 12.26 -86.21 -7.76
N LYS A 3 13.30 -85.63 -7.19
CA LYS A 3 14.76 -85.54 -7.55
C LYS A 3 15.01 -84.47 -8.60
N SER A 4 15.73 -83.45 -8.10
CA SER A 4 17.01 -82.86 -8.57
C SER A 4 17.01 -82.21 -9.97
N ALA A 5 17.45 -80.95 -10.01
CA ALA A 5 18.78 -80.60 -10.45
C ALA A 5 19.07 -79.12 -10.34
N LEU A 6 20.12 -78.88 -9.73
CA LEU A 6 20.96 -77.69 -9.56
C LEU A 6 21.60 -77.31 -10.90
N LEU A 7 21.55 -76.04 -11.33
CA LEU A 7 22.52 -75.49 -12.28
C LEU A 7 22.80 -74.02 -11.97
N PHE A 8 24.02 -73.84 -11.47
CA PHE A 8 24.71 -72.54 -11.36
C PHE A 8 25.01 -71.99 -12.72
N VAL A 9 24.62 -70.73 -12.98
CA VAL A 9 25.25 -69.93 -14.03
C VAL A 9 25.67 -68.60 -13.41
N LEU A 10 26.96 -68.46 -13.34
CA LEU A 10 27.70 -67.27 -12.96
C LEU A 10 27.60 -66.28 -14.15
N GLY A 11 27.08 -65.10 -13.96
CA GLY A 11 26.97 -64.07 -14.99
C GLY A 11 27.13 -62.65 -14.42
N LEU A 12 28.34 -62.24 -14.45
CA LEU A 12 28.92 -60.90 -14.53
C LEU A 12 27.98 -59.70 -14.25
N VAL A 13 28.15 -59.14 -13.06
CA VAL A 13 27.58 -57.85 -12.65
C VAL A 13 28.38 -56.74 -13.33
N ALA A 14 27.82 -56.12 -14.39
CA ALA A 14 28.31 -54.84 -14.89
C ALA A 14 27.62 -53.70 -14.09
N THR A 15 28.31 -53.16 -13.12
CA THR A 15 27.87 -51.97 -12.42
C THR A 15 28.03 -50.76 -13.35
N PHE A 16 26.93 -50.33 -13.94
CA PHE A 16 26.82 -48.99 -14.52
C PHE A 16 26.62 -47.98 -13.38
N ALA A 17 27.70 -47.29 -13.02
CA ALA A 17 27.61 -46.11 -12.21
C ALA A 17 26.99 -45.01 -12.99
N VAL A 18 25.68 -44.76 -12.80
CA VAL A 18 24.99 -43.58 -13.29
C VAL A 18 25.45 -42.45 -12.35
N MET A 19 26.39 -41.65 -12.83
CA MET A 19 26.67 -40.36 -12.23
C MET A 19 25.48 -39.45 -12.47
N GLU A 20 24.51 -39.42 -11.56
CA GLU A 20 23.57 -38.34 -11.48
C GLU A 20 24.34 -37.05 -11.13
N SER A 21 24.65 -36.28 -12.16
CA SER A 21 25.08 -34.92 -12.05
C SER A 21 23.89 -34.12 -11.46
N CYS A 22 23.84 -34.02 -10.14
CA CYS A 22 23.03 -33.00 -9.49
C CYS A 22 23.53 -31.64 -9.97
N LYS A 23 22.88 -31.09 -11.02
CA LYS A 23 22.92 -29.66 -11.27
C LYS A 23 22.33 -29.03 -10.02
N LYS A 24 23.18 -28.43 -9.21
CA LYS A 24 22.84 -27.54 -8.13
C LYS A 24 22.29 -26.28 -8.82
N ASP A 25 20.99 -26.26 -9.07
CA ASP A 25 20.30 -25.03 -9.40
C ASP A 25 20.40 -24.12 -8.16
N ASN A 26 21.39 -23.23 -8.19
CA ASN A 26 21.51 -22.15 -7.23
C ASN A 26 20.46 -21.08 -7.53
N ASN A 27 19.18 -21.46 -7.57
CA ASN A 27 18.08 -20.56 -7.35
C ASN A 27 17.94 -20.37 -5.84
N THR A 28 18.80 -19.55 -5.27
CA THR A 28 18.49 -18.88 -4.01
C THR A 28 17.38 -17.87 -4.30
N ASP A 29 16.15 -18.36 -4.44
CA ASP A 29 14.97 -17.54 -4.30
C ASP A 29 14.97 -17.02 -2.86
N THR A 30 15.68 -15.90 -2.66
CA THR A 30 15.53 -15.13 -1.42
C THR A 30 14.05 -14.74 -1.38
N PRO A 31 13.27 -15.15 -0.36
CA PRO A 31 11.86 -14.81 -0.28
C PRO A 31 11.71 -13.31 -0.48
N ALA A 32 10.88 -12.89 -1.41
CA ALA A 32 10.66 -11.48 -1.67
C ALA A 32 10.29 -10.82 -0.35
N LYS A 33 11.06 -9.79 0.05
CA LYS A 33 10.83 -9.08 1.30
C LYS A 33 9.40 -8.54 1.30
N MET A 34 8.61 -8.93 2.30
CA MET A 34 7.23 -8.46 2.50
C MET A 34 7.22 -6.94 2.55
N THR A 35 6.39 -6.32 1.72
CA THR A 35 6.22 -4.87 1.69
C THR A 35 5.29 -4.41 2.82
N LEU A 36 5.27 -3.10 3.10
CA LEU A 36 4.27 -2.56 4.03
C LEU A 36 2.85 -2.73 3.44
N TYR A 37 2.71 -2.66 2.12
CA TYR A 37 1.43 -2.92 1.44
C TYR A 37 0.93 -4.35 1.70
N ASP A 38 1.81 -5.35 1.67
CA ASP A 38 1.45 -6.74 2.00
C ASP A 38 0.95 -6.85 3.44
N SER A 39 1.59 -6.15 4.37
CA SER A 39 1.17 -6.12 5.78
C SER A 39 -0.19 -5.41 6.00
N LEU A 40 -0.58 -4.52 5.09
CA LEU A 40 -1.87 -3.84 5.09
C LEU A 40 -3.00 -4.65 4.40
N GLY A 41 -2.71 -5.85 3.92
CA GLY A 41 -3.68 -6.75 3.28
C GLY A 41 -3.27 -7.17 1.87
N GLY A 42 -2.29 -6.51 1.26
CA GLY A 42 -1.68 -6.89 -0.01
C GLY A 42 -2.67 -6.97 -1.17
N THR A 43 -2.35 -7.88 -2.09
CA THR A 43 -3.07 -8.07 -3.35
C THR A 43 -4.27 -9.02 -3.25
N THR A 44 -4.63 -9.49 -2.06
CA THR A 44 -5.83 -10.32 -1.85
C THR A 44 -7.07 -9.56 -2.31
N MET A 45 -7.85 -10.16 -3.22
CA MET A 45 -9.05 -9.52 -3.76
C MET A 45 -10.23 -9.70 -2.81
N VAL A 46 -10.95 -8.61 -2.57
CA VAL A 46 -12.18 -8.56 -1.76
C VAL A 46 -13.24 -7.74 -2.50
N SER A 47 -14.52 -7.89 -2.12
CA SER A 47 -15.59 -7.05 -2.70
C SER A 47 -15.36 -5.58 -2.39
N ASP A 48 -15.54 -4.71 -3.40
CA ASP A 48 -15.44 -3.26 -3.21
C ASP A 48 -16.77 -2.69 -2.69
N PRO A 49 -16.84 -2.22 -1.43
CA PRO A 49 -18.09 -1.70 -0.86
C PRO A 49 -18.57 -0.39 -1.53
N ALA A 50 -17.68 0.32 -2.23
CA ALA A 50 -18.03 1.55 -2.94
C ALA A 50 -18.53 1.28 -4.36
N ASN A 51 -18.28 0.09 -4.93
CA ASN A 51 -18.64 -0.25 -6.29
C ASN A 51 -19.22 -1.67 -6.33
N ALA A 52 -20.53 -1.78 -6.29
CA ALA A 52 -21.23 -3.06 -6.27
C ALA A 52 -20.81 -3.95 -7.44
N GLY A 53 -20.47 -5.20 -7.16
CA GLY A 53 -20.03 -6.18 -8.17
C GLY A 53 -18.56 -6.06 -8.57
N MET A 54 -17.82 -5.06 -8.07
CA MET A 54 -16.39 -4.91 -8.33
C MET A 54 -15.55 -5.53 -7.21
N MET A 55 -14.33 -5.91 -7.57
CA MET A 55 -13.33 -6.40 -6.63
C MET A 55 -12.22 -5.37 -6.46
N ILE A 56 -11.65 -5.31 -5.27
CA ILE A 56 -10.55 -4.40 -4.91
C ILE A 56 -9.48 -5.19 -4.13
N GLU A 57 -8.22 -4.81 -4.26
CA GLU A 57 -7.16 -5.36 -3.40
C GLU A 57 -7.39 -4.93 -1.96
N LYS A 58 -7.28 -5.87 -1.01
CA LYS A 58 -7.53 -5.65 0.41
C LYS A 58 -6.63 -4.55 0.98
N GLY A 59 -5.35 -4.52 0.58
CA GLY A 59 -4.42 -3.46 0.95
C GLY A 59 -4.91 -2.08 0.51
N ARG A 60 -5.40 -1.97 -0.74
CA ARG A 60 -5.96 -0.73 -1.26
C ARG A 60 -7.24 -0.31 -0.54
N LEU A 61 -8.14 -1.26 -0.27
CA LEU A 61 -9.37 -0.98 0.47
C LEU A 61 -9.05 -0.44 1.87
N GLY A 62 -8.10 -1.07 2.58
CA GLY A 62 -7.67 -0.61 3.90
C GLY A 62 -7.10 0.80 3.86
N LEU A 63 -6.20 1.09 2.92
CA LEU A 63 -5.63 2.42 2.73
C LEU A 63 -6.71 3.46 2.37
N ARG A 64 -7.63 3.14 1.45
CA ARG A 64 -8.74 4.02 1.10
C ARG A 64 -9.61 4.35 2.32
N SER A 65 -9.93 3.37 3.15
CA SER A 65 -10.73 3.58 4.35
C SER A 65 -10.06 4.52 5.35
N VAL A 66 -8.74 4.39 5.52
CA VAL A 66 -7.94 5.31 6.36
C VAL A 66 -7.91 6.71 5.75
N VAL A 67 -7.66 6.83 4.44
CA VAL A 67 -7.63 8.11 3.71
C VAL A 67 -8.97 8.84 3.82
N ASP A 68 -10.08 8.17 3.54
CA ASP A 68 -11.40 8.76 3.60
C ASP A 68 -11.73 9.21 5.04
N SER A 69 -11.38 8.40 6.04
CA SER A 69 -11.52 8.79 7.44
C SER A 69 -10.66 10.00 7.79
N ALA A 70 -9.40 10.07 7.31
CA ALA A 70 -8.51 11.20 7.56
C ALA A 70 -9.06 12.50 6.94
N ILE A 71 -9.59 12.44 5.73
CA ILE A 71 -10.20 13.61 5.08
C ILE A 71 -11.37 14.16 5.94
N PHE A 72 -12.20 13.27 6.52
CA PHE A 72 -13.28 13.70 7.40
C PHE A 72 -12.77 14.25 8.76
N VAL A 73 -11.71 13.68 9.31
CA VAL A 73 -11.09 14.22 10.56
C VAL A 73 -10.55 15.61 10.29
N ILE A 74 -9.78 15.81 9.22
CA ILE A 74 -9.21 17.09 8.79
C ILE A 74 -10.30 18.13 8.52
N ALA A 75 -11.41 17.72 7.89
CA ALA A 75 -12.53 18.62 7.64
C ALA A 75 -13.16 19.18 8.92
N GLY A 76 -13.08 18.42 10.02
CA GLY A 76 -13.53 18.81 11.36
C GLY A 76 -12.47 19.55 12.21
N ASP A 77 -11.21 19.48 11.82
CA ASP A 77 -10.12 20.13 12.58
C ASP A 77 -9.95 21.59 12.18
N SER A 78 -10.17 22.50 13.14
CA SER A 78 -10.04 23.95 12.92
C SER A 78 -8.62 24.43 12.60
N LYS A 79 -7.59 23.63 12.86
CA LYS A 79 -6.20 23.95 12.51
C LYS A 79 -5.91 23.66 11.03
N LEU A 80 -6.55 22.65 10.45
CA LEU A 80 -6.26 22.17 9.10
C LEU A 80 -7.34 22.48 8.07
N ASN A 81 -8.61 22.56 8.46
CA ASN A 81 -9.72 22.74 7.52
C ASN A 81 -9.62 24.03 6.69
N GLY A 82 -8.92 25.06 7.22
CA GLY A 82 -8.65 26.31 6.51
C GLY A 82 -7.87 26.14 5.20
N PHE A 83 -7.06 25.08 5.06
CA PHE A 83 -6.34 24.76 3.82
C PHE A 83 -7.26 24.20 2.74
N PHE A 84 -8.45 23.71 3.09
CA PHE A 84 -9.38 22.99 2.23
C PHE A 84 -10.69 23.72 2.00
N THR A 85 -10.74 25.05 2.22
CA THR A 85 -11.97 25.86 2.12
C THR A 85 -12.69 25.70 0.78
N VAL A 86 -11.94 25.61 -0.34
CA VAL A 86 -12.52 25.41 -1.68
C VAL A 86 -13.17 24.04 -1.78
N LEU A 87 -12.48 23.00 -1.32
CA LEU A 87 -12.99 21.63 -1.32
C LEU A 87 -14.24 21.48 -0.44
N LEU A 88 -14.23 22.10 0.74
CA LEU A 88 -15.36 22.10 1.67
C LEU A 88 -16.58 22.83 1.06
N ALA A 89 -16.36 23.94 0.36
CA ALA A 89 -17.41 24.65 -0.35
C ALA A 89 -17.99 23.82 -1.52
N GLU A 90 -17.14 23.13 -2.29
CA GLU A 90 -17.58 22.20 -3.35
C GLU A 90 -18.51 21.13 -2.76
N VAL A 91 -18.10 20.45 -1.67
CA VAL A 91 -18.90 19.40 -1.02
C VAL A 91 -20.21 19.94 -0.48
N THR A 92 -20.20 21.11 0.16
CA THR A 92 -21.39 21.76 0.71
C THR A 92 -22.41 22.11 -0.41
N SER A 93 -21.93 22.43 -1.62
CA SER A 93 -22.78 22.70 -2.78
C SER A 93 -23.25 21.42 -3.50
N GLY A 94 -22.90 20.23 -3.01
CA GLY A 94 -23.22 18.94 -3.62
C GLY A 94 -22.22 18.46 -4.68
N ASN A 95 -21.16 19.22 -4.94
CA ASN A 95 -20.08 18.80 -5.84
C ASN A 95 -19.03 17.99 -5.10
N THR A 96 -19.05 16.67 -5.25
CA THR A 96 -18.09 15.75 -4.59
C THR A 96 -16.88 15.41 -5.45
N SER A 97 -16.72 15.97 -6.65
CA SER A 97 -15.65 15.60 -7.58
C SER A 97 -14.25 15.89 -7.02
N GLY A 98 -14.08 17.01 -6.30
CA GLY A 98 -12.83 17.36 -5.62
C GLY A 98 -12.48 16.38 -4.51
N PHE A 99 -13.45 16.01 -3.69
CA PHE A 99 -13.29 14.99 -2.65
C PHE A 99 -12.88 13.63 -3.24
N GLN A 100 -13.57 13.17 -4.28
CA GLN A 100 -13.27 11.91 -4.95
C GLN A 100 -11.86 11.91 -5.56
N ALA A 101 -11.45 13.02 -6.18
CA ALA A 101 -10.11 13.18 -6.71
C ALA A 101 -9.04 13.17 -5.62
N LEU A 102 -9.28 13.81 -4.47
CA LEU A 102 -8.38 13.82 -3.32
C LEU A 102 -8.25 12.41 -2.73
N SER A 103 -9.37 11.76 -2.43
CA SER A 103 -9.41 10.39 -1.91
C SER A 103 -8.65 9.43 -2.83
N LYS A 104 -8.95 9.46 -4.13
CA LYS A 104 -8.25 8.62 -5.12
C LYS A 104 -6.75 8.87 -5.14
N ASN A 105 -6.33 10.13 -5.29
CA ASN A 105 -4.91 10.47 -5.44
C ASN A 105 -4.12 10.14 -4.17
N LEU A 106 -4.69 10.42 -3.00
CA LEU A 106 -4.03 10.11 -1.72
C LEU A 106 -3.96 8.60 -1.49
N THR A 107 -5.01 7.85 -1.84
CA THR A 107 -4.99 6.37 -1.81
C THR A 107 -3.93 5.82 -2.77
N ASP A 108 -3.84 6.34 -4.01
CA ASP A 108 -2.83 5.92 -4.98
C ASP A 108 -1.41 6.20 -4.48
N PHE A 109 -1.20 7.38 -3.87
CA PHE A 109 0.06 7.73 -3.23
C PHE A 109 0.44 6.70 -2.16
N PHE A 110 -0.45 6.41 -1.23
CA PHE A 110 -0.17 5.43 -0.18
C PHE A 110 0.06 4.02 -0.72
N CYS A 111 -0.70 3.57 -1.72
CA CYS A 111 -0.46 2.28 -2.36
C CYS A 111 0.98 2.17 -2.88
N VAL A 112 1.42 3.16 -3.65
CA VAL A 112 2.78 3.19 -4.23
C VAL A 112 3.83 3.30 -3.14
N ALA A 113 3.66 4.23 -2.20
CA ALA A 113 4.63 4.51 -1.14
C ALA A 113 4.79 3.36 -0.13
N THR A 114 3.79 2.50 0.01
CA THR A 114 3.84 1.29 0.85
C THR A 114 4.31 0.04 0.10
N GLY A 115 4.57 0.13 -1.21
CA GLY A 115 5.18 -0.93 -2.01
C GLY A 115 4.22 -1.75 -2.86
N ALA A 116 3.00 -1.27 -3.12
CA ALA A 116 2.10 -1.88 -4.08
C ALA A 116 2.68 -1.81 -5.51
N LYS A 117 2.55 -2.90 -6.26
CA LYS A 117 3.10 -3.00 -7.63
C LYS A 117 2.07 -2.69 -8.73
N ASN A 118 0.78 -2.81 -8.40
CA ASN A 118 -0.32 -2.73 -9.37
C ASN A 118 -0.89 -1.31 -9.52
N PHE A 119 -0.35 -0.32 -8.79
CA PHE A 119 -0.85 1.06 -8.80
C PHE A 119 0.23 2.04 -9.21
N LYS A 120 -0.23 3.18 -9.73
CA LYS A 120 0.62 4.32 -10.08
C LYS A 120 0.01 5.57 -9.49
N TYR A 121 0.84 6.43 -8.94
CA TYR A 121 0.42 7.77 -8.54
C TYR A 121 0.34 8.65 -9.79
N GLY A 122 -0.85 9.14 -10.09
CA GLY A 122 -1.11 10.00 -11.24
C GLY A 122 -1.50 11.44 -10.85
N GLY A 123 -1.39 11.79 -9.57
CA GLY A 123 -1.68 13.13 -9.07
C GLY A 123 -0.56 14.15 -9.35
N LYS A 124 -0.75 15.38 -8.87
CA LYS A 124 0.29 16.41 -8.87
C LYS A 124 1.48 15.97 -8.02
N SER A 125 2.70 16.48 -8.32
CA SER A 125 3.82 16.31 -7.38
C SER A 125 3.44 16.85 -6.00
N MET A 126 4.09 16.35 -4.93
CA MET A 126 3.78 16.80 -3.56
C MET A 126 3.96 18.32 -3.41
N VAL A 127 5.00 18.89 -4.02
CA VAL A 127 5.18 20.34 -4.04
C VAL A 127 4.00 21.05 -4.72
N ALA A 128 3.63 20.62 -5.94
CA ALA A 128 2.55 21.27 -6.69
C ALA A 128 1.16 21.05 -6.06
N ALA A 129 0.96 19.92 -5.36
CA ALA A 129 -0.29 19.64 -4.67
C ALA A 129 -0.54 20.58 -3.47
N HIS A 130 0.55 21.04 -2.83
CA HIS A 130 0.49 21.87 -1.61
C HIS A 130 0.87 23.34 -1.87
N ASP A 131 1.08 23.73 -3.12
CA ASP A 131 1.31 25.11 -3.53
C ASP A 131 0.00 25.72 -4.06
N PRO A 132 -0.57 26.76 -3.40
CA PRO A 132 -1.78 27.44 -3.88
C PRO A 132 -1.67 28.00 -5.29
N ALA A 133 -0.45 28.35 -5.73
CA ALA A 133 -0.22 28.83 -7.09
C ALA A 133 -0.39 27.74 -8.16
N GLN A 134 -0.29 26.47 -7.78
CA GLN A 134 -0.35 25.30 -8.67
C GLN A 134 -1.58 24.42 -8.42
N ASN A 135 -2.22 24.59 -7.26
CA ASN A 135 -3.41 23.85 -6.87
C ASN A 135 -4.47 24.78 -6.30
N VAL A 136 -5.45 25.13 -7.13
CA VAL A 136 -6.55 26.05 -6.79
C VAL A 136 -7.44 25.57 -5.64
N ARG A 137 -7.37 24.28 -5.27
CA ARG A 137 -8.08 23.72 -4.11
C ARG A 137 -7.28 23.81 -2.80
N MET A 138 -6.02 24.23 -2.87
CA MET A 138 -5.18 24.46 -1.69
C MET A 138 -5.22 25.92 -1.29
N ASN A 139 -5.57 26.21 -0.03
CA ASN A 139 -5.63 27.56 0.51
C ASN A 139 -4.48 27.81 1.49
N GLY A 140 -3.41 28.44 1.02
CA GLY A 140 -2.24 28.73 1.83
C GLY A 140 -1.16 27.63 1.78
N LYS A 141 0.03 27.97 2.28
CA LYS A 141 1.18 27.09 2.39
C LYS A 141 1.29 26.52 3.80
N ALA A 142 1.55 25.24 3.92
CA ALA A 142 1.70 24.55 5.19
C ALA A 142 3.06 24.83 5.84
N ALA A 143 3.06 25.03 7.15
CA ALA A 143 4.23 25.05 8.03
C ALA A 143 4.45 23.67 8.68
N ASN A 144 5.55 23.50 9.41
CA ASN A 144 5.82 22.25 10.14
C ASN A 144 4.71 21.90 11.16
N ALA A 145 4.18 22.88 11.87
CA ALA A 145 3.09 22.65 12.83
C ALA A 145 1.81 22.12 12.15
N ASP A 146 1.51 22.57 10.93
CA ASP A 146 0.36 22.09 10.16
C ASP A 146 0.58 20.63 9.71
N PHE A 147 1.82 20.29 9.34
CA PHE A 147 2.16 18.91 9.01
C PHE A 147 2.12 18.00 10.24
N ASP A 148 2.56 18.46 11.40
CA ASP A 148 2.48 17.71 12.66
C ASP A 148 1.01 17.42 13.02
N GLU A 149 0.12 18.40 12.87
CA GLU A 149 -1.32 18.20 13.10
C GLU A 149 -1.92 17.21 12.10
N PHE A 150 -1.52 17.26 10.81
CA PHE A 150 -1.91 16.27 9.82
C PHE A 150 -1.52 14.84 10.26
N ILE A 151 -0.35 14.65 10.85
CA ILE A 151 0.06 13.35 11.40
C ILE A 151 -0.88 12.91 12.54
N VAL A 152 -1.28 13.83 13.41
CA VAL A 152 -2.24 13.54 14.51
C VAL A 152 -3.56 13.04 13.94
N ASP A 153 -4.11 13.74 12.96
CA ASP A 153 -5.38 13.38 12.31
C ASP A 153 -5.29 12.04 11.56
N LEU A 154 -4.18 11.81 10.85
CA LEU A 154 -3.93 10.54 10.16
C LEU A 154 -3.85 9.36 11.15
N VAL A 155 -3.17 9.54 12.28
CA VAL A 155 -3.10 8.52 13.35
C VAL A 155 -4.50 8.24 13.92
N ALA A 156 -5.30 9.27 14.17
CA ALA A 156 -6.67 9.11 14.66
C ALA A 156 -7.53 8.33 13.65
N ALA A 157 -7.42 8.66 12.36
CA ALA A 157 -8.11 7.95 11.29
C ALA A 157 -7.66 6.48 11.16
N ALA A 158 -6.35 6.22 11.25
CA ALA A 158 -5.79 4.88 11.17
C ALA A 158 -6.26 4.00 12.35
N LYS A 159 -6.26 4.52 13.57
CA LYS A 159 -6.81 3.84 14.76
C LYS A 159 -8.29 3.53 14.62
N LYS A 160 -9.08 4.48 14.12
CA LYS A 160 -10.52 4.28 13.85
C LYS A 160 -10.76 3.14 12.86
N ASN A 161 -9.84 2.91 11.94
CA ASN A 161 -9.90 1.81 10.95
C ASN A 161 -9.19 0.52 11.42
N GLY A 162 -8.81 0.44 12.70
CA GLY A 162 -8.29 -0.78 13.32
C GLY A 162 -6.84 -1.11 12.97
N LEU A 163 -6.05 -0.16 12.48
CA LEU A 163 -4.61 -0.37 12.28
C LEU A 163 -3.91 -0.50 13.64
N SER A 164 -2.99 -1.47 13.73
CA SER A 164 -2.13 -1.60 14.91
C SER A 164 -1.14 -0.44 15.01
N ASP A 165 -0.70 -0.11 16.24
CA ASP A 165 0.30 0.95 16.46
C ASP A 165 1.60 0.70 15.68
N GLN A 166 1.98 -0.56 15.47
CA GLN A 166 3.14 -0.92 14.64
C GLN A 166 2.94 -0.49 13.18
N LEU A 167 1.79 -0.79 12.57
CA LEU A 167 1.49 -0.40 11.19
C LEU A 167 1.35 1.12 11.06
N ILE A 168 0.72 1.76 12.04
CA ILE A 168 0.61 3.23 12.11
C ILE A 168 2.00 3.87 12.10
N GLY A 169 2.92 3.38 12.94
CA GLY A 169 4.30 3.87 12.97
C GLY A 169 5.06 3.66 11.66
N GLN A 170 4.80 2.57 10.95
CA GLN A 170 5.42 2.31 9.64
C GLN A 170 4.84 3.23 8.55
N VAL A 171 3.53 3.44 8.52
CA VAL A 171 2.88 4.41 7.61
C VAL A 171 3.34 5.83 7.92
N GLY A 172 3.45 6.20 9.20
CA GLY A 172 3.97 7.50 9.62
C GLY A 172 5.37 7.79 9.07
N LYS A 173 6.27 6.80 9.07
CA LYS A 173 7.60 6.95 8.47
C LYS A 173 7.52 7.22 6.95
N VAL A 174 6.58 6.61 6.25
CA VAL A 174 6.34 6.88 4.83
C VAL A 174 5.87 8.33 4.63
N VAL A 175 4.94 8.79 5.46
CA VAL A 175 4.41 10.17 5.40
C VAL A 175 5.51 11.19 5.68
N GLU A 176 6.38 10.95 6.66
CA GLU A 176 7.50 11.85 6.98
C GLU A 176 8.45 12.08 5.79
N THR A 177 8.55 11.14 4.86
CA THR A 177 9.41 11.31 3.67
C THR A 177 8.97 12.44 2.76
N VAL A 178 7.71 12.85 2.80
CA VAL A 178 7.16 13.92 1.96
C VAL A 178 7.09 15.28 2.68
N ARG A 179 7.40 15.35 3.98
CA ARG A 179 7.41 16.61 4.74
C ARG A 179 8.14 17.74 4.02
N PRO A 180 9.38 17.57 3.48
CA PRO A 180 10.10 18.65 2.82
C PRO A 180 9.42 19.20 1.57
N ALA A 181 8.53 18.41 0.96
CA ALA A 181 7.78 18.80 -0.23
C ALA A 181 6.43 19.44 0.10
N VAL A 182 5.87 19.12 1.26
CA VAL A 182 4.57 19.61 1.74
C VAL A 182 4.74 20.93 2.52
N VAL A 183 5.75 21.01 3.39
CA VAL A 183 6.04 22.20 4.17
C VAL A 183 6.75 23.24 3.28
N GLN A 184 6.08 24.37 3.05
CA GLN A 184 6.50 25.42 2.12
C GLN A 184 6.50 26.82 2.74
N LYS A 185 6.39 26.88 4.09
CA LYS A 185 6.33 28.12 4.87
C LYS A 185 7.36 28.11 6.01
#